data_3f06502d688bdcc87770db02ee471442
#
_entry.id   3f06502d688bdcc87770db02ee471442
#
_cell.length_a   1.000
_cell.length_b   1.000
_cell.length_c   1.000
_cell.angle_alpha   90.00
_cell.angle_beta   90.00
_cell.angle_gamma   90.00
#
_symmetry.space_group_name_H-M   'P 1'
#
loop_
_entity.id
_entity.type
_entity.pdbx_description
1 polymer ?
#
loop_
_entity_poly.entity_id
_entity_poly.type
_entity_poly.pdbx_seq_one_letter_code
_entity_poly.pdbx_strand_id
1 'polypeptide(L)'
;MSLDCDLCAHAALTQVYAAQNSARKLTVWVCSHCGLMQSLPRVDRAERRAATVSAGADWGNLRYGKGFRSDANLSTLRPYLNRQKPLRVLDVGTSRGAFALELKSAFPLATVIGIEPDERVVSAWAGQKECTWLHARLEDTRLEDEGFDLIYSCHTLEHVRSARQALLMHRRALAPGGYLFVEVPNTAVIGAPDIVEEFFIDKHLYHFSHRSLAKLLTVCGFRAVAIADAQDSVNISIVAVKAEAFSGTLASDPQEVECAAALISSYHALRMRNLSALTHVARLIDGMAPRKVAIWGAGRLLNSLIQNGGLRPQALAAVVDKNLIRYASEAHGIRLTAPEDLTRLKPDVVVVMSRSFANEIRKEAQERAPGCEVIAYADLLEQAKALQAAA
;
A
#
# COMPACT_ATOMS: atom_id res chain seq x y z
N MET A 1 -24.63 15.55 -8.80
CA MET A 1 -24.24 15.12 -7.44
C MET A 1 -23.20 16.11 -6.96
N SER A 2 -23.41 16.76 -5.81
CA SER A 2 -22.40 17.65 -5.25
C SER A 2 -21.17 16.78 -4.90
N LEU A 3 -19.99 17.27 -5.29
CA LEU A 3 -18.72 16.60 -5.01
C LEU A 3 -18.20 17.09 -3.64
N ASP A 4 -18.86 16.67 -2.57
CA ASP A 4 -18.48 17.09 -1.24
C ASP A 4 -17.24 16.31 -0.75
N CYS A 5 -16.39 17.01 0.00
CA CYS A 5 -15.24 16.41 0.64
C CYS A 5 -15.69 15.41 1.72
N ASP A 6 -15.18 14.19 1.68
CA ASP A 6 -15.55 13.14 2.62
C ASP A 6 -15.07 13.40 4.06
N LEU A 7 -14.09 14.28 4.26
CA LEU A 7 -13.60 14.69 5.57
C LEU A 7 -14.42 15.84 6.16
N CYS A 8 -14.56 16.96 5.46
CA CYS A 8 -15.12 18.20 6.00
C CYS A 8 -16.52 18.58 5.46
N ALA A 9 -17.05 17.80 4.51
CA ALA A 9 -18.31 18.00 3.83
C ALA A 9 -18.45 19.33 3.02
N HIS A 10 -17.36 20.08 2.81
CA HIS A 10 -17.38 21.26 1.94
C HIS A 10 -17.34 20.84 0.46
N ALA A 11 -18.15 21.51 -0.36
CA ALA A 11 -18.15 21.36 -1.82
C ALA A 11 -17.02 22.19 -2.46
N ALA A 12 -15.79 21.99 -2.01
CA ALA A 12 -14.62 22.81 -2.34
C ALA A 12 -13.47 21.96 -2.88
N LEU A 13 -13.76 21.11 -3.88
CA LEU A 13 -12.77 20.23 -4.50
C LEU A 13 -12.17 20.89 -5.75
N THR A 14 -10.84 20.92 -5.82
CA THR A 14 -10.08 21.38 -6.99
C THR A 14 -9.34 20.21 -7.62
N GLN A 15 -9.54 19.99 -8.92
CA GLN A 15 -8.78 18.96 -9.65
C GLN A 15 -7.32 19.40 -9.79
N VAL A 16 -6.40 18.51 -9.41
CA VAL A 16 -4.96 18.77 -9.40
C VAL A 16 -4.15 17.81 -10.24
N TYR A 17 -4.70 16.63 -10.57
CA TYR A 17 -4.00 15.62 -11.35
C TYR A 17 -4.97 14.72 -12.11
N ALA A 18 -4.52 14.17 -13.24
CA ALA A 18 -5.20 13.11 -13.98
C ALA A 18 -4.26 11.90 -14.06
N ALA A 19 -4.68 10.78 -13.49
CA ALA A 19 -3.87 9.58 -13.42
C ALA A 19 -3.59 9.02 -14.81
N GLN A 20 -2.33 8.72 -15.08
CA GLN A 20 -1.93 8.10 -16.33
C GLN A 20 -2.26 6.60 -16.29
N ASN A 21 -2.67 6.05 -17.44
CA ASN A 21 -3.02 4.64 -17.59
C ASN A 21 -4.18 4.15 -16.71
N SER A 22 -5.02 5.07 -16.23
CA SER A 22 -6.26 4.73 -15.54
C SER A 22 -7.32 4.28 -16.57
N ALA A 23 -7.84 3.07 -16.42
CA ALA A 23 -8.93 2.55 -17.24
C ALA A 23 -10.22 3.38 -17.08
N ARG A 24 -10.34 4.13 -15.97
CA ARG A 24 -11.54 4.91 -15.60
C ARG A 24 -11.35 6.41 -15.74
N LYS A 25 -10.22 6.85 -16.31
CA LYS A 25 -9.86 8.28 -16.39
C LYS A 25 -9.88 8.96 -15.02
N LEU A 26 -9.24 8.28 -14.05
CA LEU A 26 -9.17 8.73 -12.67
C LEU A 26 -8.55 10.12 -12.59
N THR A 27 -9.22 11.02 -11.87
CA THR A 27 -8.71 12.35 -11.54
C THR A 27 -8.55 12.49 -10.04
N VAL A 28 -7.52 13.22 -9.61
CA VAL A 28 -7.22 13.50 -8.21
C VAL A 28 -7.61 14.93 -7.88
N TRP A 29 -8.31 15.09 -6.78
CA TRP A 29 -8.85 16.35 -6.29
C TRP A 29 -8.36 16.62 -4.89
N VAL A 30 -8.02 17.86 -4.60
CA VAL A 30 -7.68 18.36 -3.27
C VAL A 30 -8.84 19.21 -2.76
N CYS A 31 -9.26 18.97 -1.54
CA CYS A 31 -10.22 19.86 -0.88
C CYS A 31 -9.53 21.17 -0.49
N SER A 32 -9.99 22.31 -1.03
CA SER A 32 -9.43 23.64 -0.73
C SER A 32 -9.75 24.13 0.69
N HIS A 33 -10.55 23.38 1.47
CA HIS A 33 -10.82 23.68 2.87
C HIS A 33 -9.91 22.90 3.83
N CYS A 34 -9.73 21.59 3.62
CA CYS A 34 -9.04 20.72 4.59
C CYS A 34 -7.81 19.95 4.05
N GLY A 35 -7.52 20.05 2.75
CA GLY A 35 -6.37 19.38 2.12
C GLY A 35 -6.54 17.90 1.81
N LEU A 36 -7.68 17.25 2.15
CA LEU A 36 -7.87 15.83 1.83
C LEU A 36 -7.79 15.61 0.32
N MET A 37 -6.94 14.67 -0.10
CA MET A 37 -6.85 14.22 -1.48
C MET A 37 -7.85 13.08 -1.73
N GLN A 38 -8.62 13.17 -2.82
CA GLN A 38 -9.61 12.18 -3.21
C GLN A 38 -9.55 11.92 -4.71
N SER A 39 -9.84 10.70 -5.12
CA SER A 39 -9.95 10.31 -6.53
C SER A 39 -11.40 10.24 -6.99
N LEU A 40 -11.64 10.67 -8.23
CA LEU A 40 -12.93 10.60 -8.91
C LEU A 40 -12.77 10.00 -10.32
N PRO A 41 -13.80 9.37 -10.89
CA PRO A 41 -15.14 9.16 -10.33
C PRO A 41 -15.17 8.13 -9.20
N ARG A 42 -16.06 8.34 -8.23
CA ARG A 42 -16.41 7.29 -7.27
C ARG A 42 -17.35 6.32 -7.98
N VAL A 43 -16.91 5.10 -8.16
CA VAL A 43 -17.62 4.06 -8.90
C VAL A 43 -18.83 3.57 -8.13
N ASP A 44 -19.88 3.21 -8.84
CA ASP A 44 -21.05 2.61 -8.22
C ASP A 44 -20.76 1.19 -7.67
N ARG A 45 -21.74 0.62 -6.95
CA ARG A 45 -21.59 -0.67 -6.26
C ARG A 45 -21.36 -1.85 -7.21
N ALA A 46 -22.03 -1.86 -8.36
CA ALA A 46 -21.96 -2.94 -9.34
C ALA A 46 -20.64 -2.90 -10.11
N GLU A 47 -20.22 -1.72 -10.57
CA GLU A 47 -18.95 -1.50 -11.23
C GLU A 47 -17.75 -1.78 -10.31
N ARG A 48 -17.87 -1.48 -9.00
CA ARG A 48 -16.82 -1.80 -8.01
C ARG A 48 -16.65 -3.30 -7.84
N ARG A 49 -17.71 -4.10 -7.90
CA ARG A 49 -17.61 -5.57 -7.90
C ARG A 49 -16.81 -6.05 -9.11
N ALA A 50 -17.18 -5.61 -10.30
CA ALA A 50 -16.47 -5.97 -11.52
C ALA A 50 -15.00 -5.53 -11.50
N ALA A 51 -14.72 -4.32 -11.01
CA ALA A 51 -13.36 -3.79 -10.94
C ALA A 51 -12.48 -4.46 -9.89
N THR A 52 -13.05 -4.88 -8.76
CA THR A 52 -12.31 -5.64 -7.75
C THR A 52 -11.85 -6.97 -8.32
N VAL A 53 -12.63 -7.55 -9.24
CA VAL A 53 -12.31 -8.81 -9.92
C VAL A 53 -11.26 -8.62 -11.04
N SER A 54 -11.28 -7.52 -11.79
CA SER A 54 -10.46 -7.39 -13.01
C SER A 54 -9.20 -6.53 -12.88
N ALA A 55 -9.19 -5.52 -12.02
CA ALA A 55 -8.19 -4.47 -12.08
C ALA A 55 -7.15 -4.50 -10.95
N GLY A 56 -6.50 -5.59 -10.71
CA GLY A 56 -5.30 -5.52 -9.90
C GLY A 56 -5.32 -6.21 -8.57
N ALA A 57 -6.15 -7.20 -8.40
CA ALA A 57 -5.96 -8.17 -7.34
C ALA A 57 -4.64 -8.94 -7.51
N ASP A 58 -4.15 -9.09 -8.73
CA ASP A 58 -2.81 -9.64 -8.99
C ASP A 58 -1.72 -8.83 -8.28
N TRP A 59 -1.93 -7.54 -8.11
CA TRP A 59 -1.03 -6.64 -7.41
C TRP A 59 -0.99 -6.82 -5.89
N GLY A 60 -2.14 -6.89 -5.24
CA GLY A 60 -2.25 -7.01 -3.78
C GLY A 60 -2.01 -8.43 -3.27
N ASN A 61 -2.41 -9.44 -4.06
CA ASN A 61 -2.42 -10.83 -3.61
C ASN A 61 -1.10 -11.55 -3.79
N LEU A 62 -0.32 -11.21 -4.83
CA LEU A 62 0.96 -11.85 -5.09
C LEU A 62 2.10 -11.24 -4.26
N ARG A 63 2.05 -9.94 -3.96
CA ARG A 63 3.13 -9.24 -3.30
C ARG A 63 3.24 -9.44 -1.81
N TYR A 64 2.12 -9.68 -1.19
CA TYR A 64 2.10 -9.68 0.25
C TYR A 64 1.51 -11.00 0.71
N GLY A 65 2.37 -12.00 0.76
CA GLY A 65 2.31 -12.84 1.93
C GLY A 65 2.46 -11.86 3.08
N LYS A 66 1.36 -11.37 3.62
CA LYS A 66 1.31 -10.26 4.58
C LYS A 66 1.93 -10.64 5.94
N GLY A 67 2.64 -11.80 6.02
CA GLY A 67 3.20 -12.29 7.24
C GLY A 67 4.05 -11.24 7.95
N PHE A 68 5.01 -10.63 7.28
CA PHE A 68 5.88 -9.65 7.94
C PHE A 68 5.13 -8.39 8.40
N ARG A 69 4.12 -7.94 7.62
CA ARG A 69 3.28 -6.78 7.98
C ARG A 69 2.34 -7.14 9.12
N SER A 70 1.76 -8.33 9.10
CA SER A 70 0.91 -8.84 10.19
C SER A 70 1.68 -8.91 11.49
N ASP A 71 2.92 -9.43 11.47
CA ASP A 71 3.85 -9.46 12.61
C ASP A 71 4.12 -8.05 13.17
N ALA A 72 4.48 -7.09 12.31
CA ALA A 72 4.77 -5.72 12.71
C ALA A 72 3.54 -5.05 13.33
N ASN A 73 2.36 -5.20 12.68
CA ASN A 73 1.12 -4.62 13.17
C ASN A 73 0.65 -5.28 14.46
N LEU A 74 0.81 -6.59 14.59
CA LEU A 74 0.51 -7.31 15.82
C LEU A 74 1.45 -6.88 16.95
N SER A 75 2.73 -6.66 16.67
CA SER A 75 3.69 -6.14 17.63
C SER A 75 3.28 -4.75 18.15
N THR A 76 2.81 -3.88 17.26
CA THR A 76 2.26 -2.55 17.62
C THR A 76 1.00 -2.68 18.50
N LEU A 77 0.16 -3.70 18.26
CA LEU A 77 -1.10 -3.90 19.00
C LEU A 77 -0.92 -4.62 20.34
N ARG A 78 0.11 -5.45 20.50
CA ARG A 78 0.33 -6.27 21.72
C ARG A 78 0.23 -5.48 23.03
N PRO A 79 0.76 -4.26 23.18
CA PRO A 79 0.67 -3.50 24.42
C PRO A 79 -0.78 -3.13 24.83
N TYR A 80 -1.70 -3.14 23.89
CA TYR A 80 -3.11 -2.74 24.08
C TYR A 80 -4.05 -3.92 24.29
N LEU A 81 -3.58 -5.16 24.03
CA LEU A 81 -4.42 -6.36 24.05
C LEU A 81 -4.07 -7.27 25.25
N ASN A 82 -5.07 -7.77 25.94
CA ASN A 82 -4.87 -8.69 27.06
C ASN A 82 -5.06 -10.14 26.59
N ARG A 83 -3.96 -10.90 26.54
CA ARG A 83 -3.96 -12.31 26.12
C ARG A 83 -4.79 -13.24 27.04
N GLN A 84 -5.01 -12.86 28.29
CA GLN A 84 -5.73 -13.66 29.28
C GLN A 84 -7.23 -13.44 29.24
N LYS A 85 -7.71 -12.50 28.44
CA LYS A 85 -9.15 -12.19 28.28
C LYS A 85 -9.64 -12.63 26.92
N PRO A 86 -10.91 -13.09 26.82
CA PRO A 86 -11.56 -13.23 25.53
C PRO A 86 -11.56 -11.88 24.79
N LEU A 87 -11.25 -11.91 23.52
CA LEU A 87 -11.27 -10.71 22.63
C LEU A 87 -12.17 -11.00 21.45
N ARG A 88 -13.03 -10.07 21.10
CA ARG A 88 -13.78 -10.09 19.84
C ARG A 88 -13.10 -9.15 18.86
N VAL A 89 -12.67 -9.69 17.75
CA VAL A 89 -11.84 -8.98 16.76
C VAL A 89 -12.51 -8.99 15.40
N LEU A 90 -12.58 -7.82 14.78
CA LEU A 90 -13.01 -7.65 13.39
C LEU A 90 -11.80 -7.27 12.53
N ASP A 91 -11.50 -8.08 11.52
CA ASP A 91 -10.46 -7.82 10.51
C ASP A 91 -11.14 -7.38 9.21
N VAL A 92 -11.09 -6.08 8.89
CA VAL A 92 -11.75 -5.49 7.73
C VAL A 92 -10.77 -5.41 6.56
N GLY A 93 -11.13 -6.05 5.44
CA GLY A 93 -10.22 -6.27 4.32
C GLY A 93 -9.21 -7.36 4.64
N THR A 94 -9.69 -8.44 5.23
CA THR A 94 -8.83 -9.52 5.77
C THR A 94 -8.00 -10.22 4.69
N SER A 95 -8.32 -10.07 3.40
CA SER A 95 -7.64 -10.74 2.29
C SER A 95 -7.60 -12.26 2.52
N ARG A 96 -6.41 -12.88 2.50
CA ARG A 96 -6.23 -14.32 2.76
C ARG A 96 -6.27 -14.71 4.25
N GLY A 97 -6.54 -13.78 5.14
CA GLY A 97 -6.67 -14.02 6.58
C GLY A 97 -5.35 -14.08 7.35
N ALA A 98 -4.24 -13.62 6.79
CA ALA A 98 -2.93 -13.74 7.43
C ALA A 98 -2.89 -13.09 8.82
N PHE A 99 -3.38 -11.86 8.97
CA PHE A 99 -3.42 -11.17 10.26
C PHE A 99 -4.38 -11.87 11.23
N ALA A 100 -5.58 -12.25 10.76
CA ALA A 100 -6.59 -12.91 11.58
C ALA A 100 -6.05 -14.21 12.20
N LEU A 101 -5.37 -15.04 11.40
CA LEU A 101 -4.78 -16.31 11.86
C LEU A 101 -3.62 -16.09 12.81
N GLU A 102 -2.75 -15.13 12.53
CA GLU A 102 -1.63 -14.79 13.38
C GLU A 102 -2.08 -14.24 14.73
N LEU A 103 -3.08 -13.33 14.71
CA LEU A 103 -3.70 -12.82 15.92
C LEU A 103 -4.34 -13.95 16.72
N LYS A 104 -5.07 -14.86 16.08
CA LYS A 104 -5.69 -16.01 16.74
C LYS A 104 -4.64 -16.92 17.39
N SER A 105 -3.49 -17.13 16.74
CA SER A 105 -2.35 -17.87 17.30
C SER A 105 -1.76 -17.17 18.54
N ALA A 106 -1.58 -15.84 18.46
CA ALA A 106 -1.04 -15.05 19.57
C ALA A 106 -2.03 -14.88 20.74
N PHE A 107 -3.33 -14.84 20.44
CA PHE A 107 -4.43 -14.65 21.40
C PHE A 107 -5.45 -15.80 21.25
N PRO A 108 -5.19 -16.99 21.80
CA PRO A 108 -6.03 -18.18 21.58
C PRO A 108 -7.48 -18.03 22.03
N LEU A 109 -7.77 -17.15 22.99
CA LEU A 109 -9.13 -16.84 23.45
C LEU A 109 -9.88 -15.85 22.55
N ALA A 110 -9.22 -15.28 21.52
CA ALA A 110 -9.87 -14.34 20.62
C ALA A 110 -10.87 -15.04 19.71
N THR A 111 -12.01 -14.40 19.48
CA THR A 111 -12.94 -14.72 18.38
C THR A 111 -12.70 -13.72 17.27
N VAL A 112 -12.30 -14.17 16.09
CA VAL A 112 -11.93 -13.32 14.98
C VAL A 112 -12.93 -13.48 13.84
N ILE A 113 -13.43 -12.34 13.33
CA ILE A 113 -14.29 -12.26 12.15
C ILE A 113 -13.52 -11.49 11.08
N GLY A 114 -13.26 -12.11 9.93
CA GLY A 114 -12.65 -11.48 8.77
C GLY A 114 -13.69 -11.12 7.72
N ILE A 115 -13.62 -9.90 7.18
CA ILE A 115 -14.48 -9.42 6.07
C ILE A 115 -13.62 -9.13 4.86
N GLU A 116 -14.00 -9.68 3.68
CA GLU A 116 -13.31 -9.45 2.42
C GLU A 116 -14.28 -9.50 1.23
N PRO A 117 -14.28 -8.51 0.35
CA PRO A 117 -15.13 -8.51 -0.83
C PRO A 117 -14.53 -9.22 -2.05
N ASP A 118 -13.25 -9.56 -2.08
CA ASP A 118 -12.58 -10.14 -3.25
C ASP A 118 -12.76 -11.67 -3.28
N GLU A 119 -13.62 -12.14 -4.17
CA GLU A 119 -13.93 -13.57 -4.37
C GLU A 119 -12.69 -14.42 -4.63
N ARG A 120 -11.65 -13.87 -5.25
CA ARG A 120 -10.43 -14.62 -5.61
C ARG A 120 -9.59 -15.03 -4.42
N VAL A 121 -9.71 -14.33 -3.28
CA VAL A 121 -8.97 -14.68 -2.06
C VAL A 121 -9.79 -15.53 -1.10
N VAL A 122 -11.10 -15.60 -1.28
CA VAL A 122 -12.00 -16.38 -0.42
C VAL A 122 -11.65 -17.87 -0.41
N SER A 123 -11.15 -18.41 -1.52
CA SER A 123 -10.69 -19.80 -1.58
C SER A 123 -9.56 -20.12 -0.59
N ALA A 124 -8.78 -19.11 -0.16
CA ALA A 124 -7.73 -19.28 0.84
C ALA A 124 -8.27 -19.58 2.24
N TRP A 125 -9.57 -19.38 2.50
CA TRP A 125 -10.21 -19.66 3.78
C TRP A 125 -10.69 -21.13 3.90
N ALA A 126 -10.65 -21.87 2.80
CA ALA A 126 -11.07 -23.27 2.80
C ALA A 126 -10.27 -24.08 3.83
N GLY A 127 -10.98 -24.73 4.76
CA GLY A 127 -10.37 -25.50 5.84
C GLY A 127 -9.88 -24.72 7.05
N GLN A 128 -9.90 -23.40 7.02
CA GLN A 128 -9.50 -22.53 8.16
C GLN A 128 -10.72 -22.31 9.07
N LYS A 129 -10.82 -23.11 10.13
CA LYS A 129 -11.97 -23.09 11.07
C LYS A 129 -11.73 -22.22 12.31
N GLU A 130 -10.54 -21.66 12.48
CA GLU A 130 -10.13 -20.87 13.64
C GLU A 130 -10.79 -19.48 13.67
N CYS A 131 -11.21 -18.99 12.51
CA CYS A 131 -11.84 -17.69 12.33
C CYS A 131 -13.17 -17.82 11.59
N THR A 132 -14.04 -16.83 11.76
CA THR A 132 -15.25 -16.67 10.93
C THR A 132 -14.95 -15.77 9.74
N TRP A 133 -15.35 -16.18 8.54
CA TRP A 133 -15.06 -15.46 7.31
C TRP A 133 -16.35 -14.99 6.64
N LEU A 134 -16.40 -13.71 6.28
CA LEU A 134 -17.52 -13.08 5.60
C LEU A 134 -17.07 -12.56 4.22
N HIS A 135 -17.61 -13.17 3.17
CA HIS A 135 -17.44 -12.66 1.82
C HIS A 135 -18.42 -11.50 1.59
N ALA A 136 -18.03 -10.30 1.99
CA ALA A 136 -18.86 -9.10 1.92
C ALA A 136 -18.00 -7.84 1.86
N ARG A 137 -18.63 -6.73 1.47
CA ARG A 137 -18.07 -5.39 1.69
C ARG A 137 -18.44 -4.91 3.09
N LEU A 138 -17.60 -4.09 3.68
CA LEU A 138 -17.91 -3.43 4.96
C LEU A 138 -19.24 -2.69 4.87
N GLU A 139 -19.44 -1.91 3.79
CA GLU A 139 -20.63 -1.07 3.59
C GLU A 139 -21.94 -1.88 3.42
N ASP A 140 -21.83 -3.17 3.13
CA ASP A 140 -22.95 -4.09 2.95
C ASP A 140 -23.18 -4.99 4.18
N THR A 141 -22.32 -4.88 5.19
CA THR A 141 -22.36 -5.73 6.38
C THR A 141 -23.03 -4.99 7.54
N ARG A 142 -23.99 -5.66 8.17
CA ARG A 142 -24.53 -5.18 9.45
C ARG A 142 -23.63 -5.67 10.58
N LEU A 143 -22.86 -4.76 11.16
CA LEU A 143 -22.04 -5.03 12.32
C LEU A 143 -22.88 -4.89 13.60
N GLU A 144 -22.56 -5.70 14.60
CA GLU A 144 -23.10 -5.59 15.94
C GLU A 144 -22.56 -4.31 16.61
N ASP A 145 -23.44 -3.55 17.26
CA ASP A 145 -23.05 -2.36 17.99
C ASP A 145 -22.26 -2.76 19.24
N GLU A 146 -21.12 -2.07 19.47
CA GLU A 146 -20.22 -2.32 20.60
C GLU A 146 -19.77 -3.78 20.75
N GLY A 147 -19.75 -4.51 19.62
CA GLY A 147 -19.50 -5.93 19.57
C GLY A 147 -18.02 -6.33 19.51
N PHE A 148 -17.07 -5.40 19.35
CA PHE A 148 -15.67 -5.72 19.10
C PHE A 148 -14.71 -4.97 20.02
N ASP A 149 -13.75 -5.71 20.60
CA ASP A 149 -12.65 -5.16 21.41
C ASP A 149 -11.52 -4.60 20.56
N LEU A 150 -11.35 -5.14 19.34
CA LEU A 150 -10.41 -4.67 18.34
C LEU A 150 -11.07 -4.66 16.97
N ILE A 151 -10.94 -3.55 16.25
CA ILE A 151 -11.19 -3.48 14.82
C ILE A 151 -9.86 -3.19 14.13
N TYR A 152 -9.46 -4.08 13.21
CA TYR A 152 -8.25 -3.98 12.41
C TYR A 152 -8.63 -3.65 10.96
N SER A 153 -8.06 -2.60 10.40
CA SER A 153 -8.29 -2.13 9.04
C SER A 153 -6.96 -1.74 8.40
N CYS A 154 -6.40 -2.64 7.61
CA CYS A 154 -5.11 -2.46 6.97
C CYS A 154 -5.27 -2.42 5.45
N HIS A 155 -4.86 -1.32 4.82
CA HIS A 155 -5.04 -1.09 3.38
C HIS A 155 -6.46 -1.36 2.90
N THR A 156 -7.42 -0.78 3.59
CA THR A 156 -8.85 -0.93 3.31
C THR A 156 -9.55 0.41 3.20
N LEU A 157 -9.21 1.36 4.10
CA LEU A 157 -9.89 2.64 4.20
C LEU A 157 -9.76 3.50 2.92
N GLU A 158 -8.66 3.36 2.19
CA GLU A 158 -8.46 4.02 0.90
C GLU A 158 -9.34 3.47 -0.23
N HIS A 159 -9.95 2.29 -0.03
CA HIS A 159 -10.78 1.62 -1.04
C HIS A 159 -12.28 1.77 -0.83
N VAL A 160 -12.73 2.14 0.36
CA VAL A 160 -14.16 2.24 0.67
C VAL A 160 -14.82 3.42 -0.05
N ARG A 161 -16.14 3.36 -0.23
CA ARG A 161 -16.89 4.43 -0.91
C ARG A 161 -16.85 5.75 -0.16
N SER A 162 -16.92 5.70 1.19
CA SER A 162 -16.76 6.83 2.08
C SER A 162 -15.91 6.40 3.27
N ALA A 163 -14.72 6.98 3.40
CA ALA A 163 -13.82 6.73 4.52
C ALA A 163 -14.45 7.20 5.84
N ARG A 164 -15.20 8.31 5.81
CA ARG A 164 -15.94 8.82 6.96
C ARG A 164 -17.01 7.84 7.42
N GLN A 165 -17.85 7.33 6.51
CA GLN A 165 -18.89 6.37 6.87
C GLN A 165 -18.30 5.05 7.37
N ALA A 166 -17.22 4.56 6.77
CA ALA A 166 -16.52 3.37 7.25
C ALA A 166 -16.04 3.54 8.70
N LEU A 167 -15.41 4.68 9.02
CA LEU A 167 -14.97 4.97 10.39
C LEU A 167 -16.13 5.13 11.36
N LEU A 168 -17.26 5.72 10.94
CA LEU A 168 -18.46 5.79 11.79
C LEU A 168 -19.05 4.39 12.03
N MET A 169 -19.02 3.48 11.05
CA MET A 169 -19.40 2.09 11.24
C MET A 169 -18.45 1.40 12.24
N HIS A 170 -17.14 1.59 12.09
CA HIS A 170 -16.15 1.08 13.04
C HIS A 170 -16.42 1.62 14.46
N ARG A 171 -16.69 2.93 14.60
CA ARG A 171 -16.98 3.54 15.89
C ARG A 171 -18.20 2.94 16.58
N ARG A 172 -19.27 2.69 15.82
CA ARG A 172 -20.47 2.05 16.33
C ARG A 172 -20.21 0.62 16.78
N ALA A 173 -19.46 -0.14 15.99
CA ALA A 173 -19.18 -1.56 16.24
C ALA A 173 -18.12 -1.79 17.33
N LEU A 174 -17.25 -0.82 17.60
CA LEU A 174 -16.20 -0.92 18.61
C LEU A 174 -16.80 -0.83 20.01
N ALA A 175 -16.42 -1.72 20.92
CA ALA A 175 -16.82 -1.72 22.32
C ALA A 175 -16.25 -0.49 23.08
N PRO A 176 -16.84 -0.05 24.18
CA PRO A 176 -16.21 0.90 25.09
C PRO A 176 -14.85 0.37 25.57
N GLY A 177 -13.81 1.19 25.44
CA GLY A 177 -12.42 0.81 25.76
C GLY A 177 -11.74 -0.08 24.72
N GLY A 178 -12.41 -0.41 23.62
CA GLY A 178 -11.83 -1.14 22.50
C GLY A 178 -10.91 -0.27 21.66
N TYR A 179 -10.10 -0.93 20.82
CA TYR A 179 -9.09 -0.31 19.96
C TYR A 179 -9.43 -0.42 18.48
N LEU A 180 -9.21 0.64 17.74
CA LEU A 180 -9.19 0.66 16.30
C LEU A 180 -7.73 0.74 15.82
N PHE A 181 -7.32 -0.19 14.97
CA PHE A 181 -6.08 -0.08 14.19
C PHE A 181 -6.41 0.27 12.75
N VAL A 182 -5.80 1.33 12.24
CA VAL A 182 -5.89 1.72 10.83
C VAL A 182 -4.49 1.84 10.25
N GLU A 183 -4.26 1.17 9.12
CA GLU A 183 -3.08 1.36 8.28
C GLU A 183 -3.50 1.71 6.86
N VAL A 184 -2.92 2.76 6.30
CA VAL A 184 -3.18 3.25 4.93
C VAL A 184 -1.88 3.66 4.24
N PRO A 185 -1.82 3.69 2.89
CA PRO A 185 -0.68 4.25 2.19
C PRO A 185 -0.45 5.73 2.55
N ASN A 186 0.82 6.09 2.76
CA ASN A 186 1.22 7.46 3.02
C ASN A 186 1.46 8.21 1.71
N THR A 187 0.80 9.35 1.51
CA THR A 187 1.03 10.20 0.33
C THR A 187 2.46 10.73 0.24
N ALA A 188 3.20 10.81 1.34
CA ALA A 188 4.58 11.26 1.34
C ALA A 188 5.49 10.47 0.37
N VAL A 189 5.15 9.20 0.07
CA VAL A 189 5.94 8.37 -0.86
C VAL A 189 6.00 8.93 -2.28
N ILE A 190 5.03 9.75 -2.70
CA ILE A 190 5.07 10.35 -4.04
C ILE A 190 6.12 11.47 -4.16
N GLY A 191 6.67 11.95 -3.04
CA GLY A 191 7.81 12.86 -3.00
C GLY A 191 9.17 12.18 -3.21
N ALA A 192 9.23 10.86 -3.39
CA ALA A 192 10.48 10.15 -3.61
C ALA A 192 11.19 10.63 -4.89
N PRO A 193 12.51 10.96 -4.84
CA PRO A 193 13.21 11.57 -5.96
C PRO A 193 13.34 10.63 -7.18
N ASP A 194 13.21 9.34 -6.97
CA ASP A 194 13.30 8.28 -8.00
C ASP A 194 11.94 7.69 -8.38
N ILE A 195 10.84 8.39 -8.08
CA ILE A 195 9.47 7.92 -8.36
C ILE A 195 9.22 7.77 -9.87
N VAL A 196 8.76 6.61 -10.31
CA VAL A 196 8.33 6.33 -11.69
C VAL A 196 6.94 5.69 -11.72
N GLU A 197 6.53 5.05 -10.63
CA GLU A 197 5.24 4.36 -10.56
C GLU A 197 4.08 5.35 -10.52
N GLU A 198 2.96 4.97 -11.15
CA GLU A 198 1.70 5.67 -10.90
C GLU A 198 1.19 5.32 -9.50
N PHE A 199 1.10 6.35 -8.66
CA PHE A 199 0.58 6.19 -7.30
C PHE A 199 -0.95 6.16 -7.28
N PHE A 200 -1.57 6.98 -8.12
CA PHE A 200 -3.01 7.15 -8.16
C PHE A 200 -3.64 6.07 -9.05
N ILE A 201 -4.13 5.01 -8.42
CA ILE A 201 -4.71 3.84 -9.09
C ILE A 201 -6.23 3.79 -8.92
N ASP A 202 -6.92 3.17 -9.87
CA ASP A 202 -8.39 3.16 -9.97
C ASP A 202 -9.13 2.68 -8.72
N LYS A 203 -8.49 1.90 -7.88
CA LYS A 203 -9.09 1.37 -6.66
C LYS A 203 -8.88 2.24 -5.41
N HIS A 204 -7.93 3.19 -5.43
CA HIS A 204 -7.68 4.08 -4.30
C HIS A 204 -8.51 5.36 -4.46
N LEU A 205 -9.55 5.49 -3.64
CA LEU A 205 -10.44 6.64 -3.65
C LEU A 205 -9.98 7.77 -2.72
N TYR A 206 -9.15 7.43 -1.75
CA TYR A 206 -8.61 8.38 -0.76
C TYR A 206 -7.10 8.24 -0.67
N HIS A 207 -6.44 9.38 -0.46
CA HIS A 207 -4.99 9.45 -0.32
C HIS A 207 -4.68 10.28 0.92
N PHE A 208 -4.08 9.62 1.91
CA PHE A 208 -3.91 10.19 3.24
C PHE A 208 -2.48 10.68 3.49
N SER A 209 -2.37 11.87 4.07
CA SER A 209 -1.25 12.29 4.88
C SER A 209 -1.51 11.92 6.35
N HIS A 210 -0.48 11.96 7.19
CA HIS A 210 -0.68 11.82 8.65
C HIS A 210 -1.73 12.79 9.18
N ARG A 211 -1.68 14.05 8.70
CA ARG A 211 -2.56 15.12 9.16
C ARG A 211 -4.00 14.92 8.72
N SER A 212 -4.24 14.55 7.48
CA SER A 212 -5.60 14.31 6.98
C SER A 212 -6.24 13.06 7.59
N LEU A 213 -5.47 11.98 7.82
CA LEU A 213 -5.96 10.78 8.51
C LEU A 213 -6.30 11.07 9.98
N ALA A 214 -5.41 11.79 10.70
CA ALA A 214 -5.65 12.16 12.10
C ALA A 214 -6.91 13.02 12.25
N LYS A 215 -7.13 14.00 11.35
CA LYS A 215 -8.35 14.81 11.31
C LYS A 215 -9.59 13.97 11.05
N LEU A 216 -9.53 13.05 10.08
CA LEU A 216 -10.65 12.18 9.76
C LEU A 216 -11.04 11.30 10.96
N LEU A 217 -10.05 10.72 11.65
CA LEU A 217 -10.27 9.98 12.89
C LEU A 217 -10.93 10.85 13.95
N THR A 218 -10.44 12.08 14.18
CA THR A 218 -11.02 13.01 15.15
C THR A 218 -12.47 13.36 14.82
N VAL A 219 -12.77 13.68 13.56
CA VAL A 219 -14.14 14.01 13.10
C VAL A 219 -15.07 12.81 13.28
N CYS A 220 -14.56 11.58 13.15
CA CYS A 220 -15.32 10.36 13.37
C CYS A 220 -15.39 9.95 14.86
N GLY A 221 -14.90 10.76 15.79
CA GLY A 221 -14.94 10.50 17.22
C GLY A 221 -13.94 9.45 17.70
N PHE A 222 -12.76 9.48 17.14
CA PHE A 222 -11.60 8.71 17.58
C PHE A 222 -10.47 9.62 18.06
N ARG A 223 -9.68 9.11 18.99
CA ARG A 223 -8.43 9.72 19.46
C ARG A 223 -7.29 8.73 19.28
N ALA A 224 -6.26 9.14 18.58
CA ALA A 224 -5.03 8.35 18.44
C ALA A 224 -4.36 8.16 19.81
N VAL A 225 -3.94 6.94 20.12
CA VAL A 225 -3.19 6.58 21.32
C VAL A 225 -1.77 6.12 20.99
N ALA A 226 -1.54 5.65 19.76
CA ALA A 226 -0.21 5.45 19.20
C ALA A 226 -0.25 5.72 17.70
N ILE A 227 0.86 6.23 17.20
CA ILE A 227 1.20 6.27 15.79
C ILE A 227 2.41 5.35 15.68
N ALA A 228 2.28 4.25 14.93
CA ALA A 228 3.39 3.34 14.73
C ALA A 228 4.52 4.09 14.01
N ASP A 229 5.74 3.74 14.37
CA ASP A 229 6.96 4.48 14.12
C ASP A 229 7.03 5.10 12.72
N ALA A 230 7.38 6.38 12.69
CA ALA A 230 7.62 7.16 11.48
C ALA A 230 8.75 6.63 10.58
N GLN A 231 9.37 5.50 10.94
CA GLN A 231 10.36 4.82 10.09
C GLN A 231 9.72 4.14 8.88
N ASP A 232 8.43 3.75 8.93
CA ASP A 232 7.71 3.34 7.73
C ASP A 232 7.17 4.59 7.00
N SER A 233 7.99 5.19 6.16
CA SER A 233 7.56 6.31 5.31
C SER A 233 6.49 5.91 4.27
N VAL A 234 6.27 4.61 4.07
CA VAL A 234 5.36 4.09 3.03
C VAL A 234 3.92 4.03 3.50
N ASN A 235 3.70 3.77 4.80
CA ASN A 235 2.38 3.65 5.38
C ASN A 235 2.20 4.57 6.59
N ILE A 236 0.95 4.82 6.93
CA ILE A 236 0.55 5.48 8.17
C ILE A 236 -0.24 4.45 8.96
N SER A 237 0.26 4.09 10.15
CA SER A 237 -0.40 3.13 11.04
C SER A 237 -0.75 3.82 12.36
N ILE A 238 -2.02 3.79 12.74
CA ILE A 238 -2.54 4.47 13.93
C ILE A 238 -3.36 3.48 14.76
N VAL A 239 -3.07 3.44 16.08
CA VAL A 239 -3.96 2.85 17.09
C VAL A 239 -4.80 3.97 17.69
N ALA A 240 -6.10 3.79 17.71
CA ALA A 240 -7.04 4.78 18.22
C ALA A 240 -8.08 4.15 19.16
N VAL A 241 -8.68 4.97 20.00
CA VAL A 241 -9.80 4.62 20.89
C VAL A 241 -10.98 5.52 20.61
N LYS A 242 -12.19 5.08 21.01
CA LYS A 242 -13.37 5.97 21.00
C LYS A 242 -13.07 7.24 21.81
N ALA A 243 -13.46 8.38 21.27
CA ALA A 243 -13.48 9.66 21.94
C ALA A 243 -14.90 10.24 21.88
N GLU A 244 -15.10 11.39 22.50
CA GLU A 244 -16.32 12.14 22.32
C GLU A 244 -16.58 12.44 20.85
N ALA A 245 -17.84 12.41 20.44
CA ALA A 245 -18.22 12.74 19.08
C ALA A 245 -17.86 14.19 18.79
N PHE A 246 -17.17 14.43 17.69
CA PHE A 246 -16.86 15.77 17.25
C PHE A 246 -18.15 16.49 16.85
N SER A 247 -18.48 17.56 17.58
CA SER A 247 -19.71 18.32 17.38
C SER A 247 -19.50 19.67 16.68
N GLY A 248 -18.25 19.98 16.33
CA GLY A 248 -17.89 21.26 15.72
C GLY A 248 -17.81 21.21 14.19
N THR A 249 -17.58 22.38 13.59
CA THR A 249 -17.17 22.50 12.19
C THR A 249 -15.65 22.38 12.10
N LEU A 250 -15.15 21.55 11.19
CA LEU A 250 -13.72 21.43 10.99
C LEU A 250 -13.18 22.79 10.47
N ALA A 251 -12.20 23.34 11.15
CA ALA A 251 -11.53 24.56 10.71
C ALA A 251 -10.79 24.35 9.39
N SER A 252 -10.71 25.40 8.59
CA SER A 252 -9.88 25.39 7.37
C SER A 252 -8.42 25.12 7.71
N ASP A 253 -7.73 24.41 6.82
CA ASP A 253 -6.31 24.10 6.95
C ASP A 253 -5.53 24.47 5.68
N PRO A 254 -5.24 25.77 5.49
CA PRO A 254 -4.52 26.24 4.31
C PRO A 254 -3.15 25.58 4.14
N GLN A 255 -2.46 25.26 5.25
CA GLN A 255 -1.16 24.59 5.21
C GLN A 255 -1.25 23.20 4.60
N GLU A 256 -2.26 22.39 5.00
CA GLU A 256 -2.43 21.05 4.42
C GLU A 256 -2.86 21.13 2.95
N VAL A 257 -3.67 22.12 2.59
CA VAL A 257 -4.06 22.39 1.18
C VAL A 257 -2.83 22.68 0.34
N GLU A 258 -1.97 23.60 0.80
CA GLU A 258 -0.74 23.96 0.10
C GLU A 258 0.24 22.78 0.00
N CYS A 259 0.46 22.05 1.08
CA CYS A 259 1.30 20.84 1.10
C CYS A 259 0.78 19.77 0.11
N ALA A 260 -0.52 19.53 0.08
CA ALA A 260 -1.12 18.56 -0.83
C ALA A 260 -0.94 18.96 -2.30
N ALA A 261 -1.20 20.22 -2.63
CA ALA A 261 -1.06 20.73 -3.99
C ALA A 261 0.40 20.71 -4.46
N ALA A 262 1.33 21.17 -3.61
CA ALA A 262 2.77 21.19 -3.89
C ALA A 262 3.31 19.77 -4.09
N LEU A 263 2.90 18.83 -3.25
CA LEU A 263 3.32 17.44 -3.32
C LEU A 263 2.89 16.78 -4.64
N ILE A 264 1.66 16.99 -5.09
CA ILE A 264 1.17 16.44 -6.36
C ILE A 264 1.86 17.08 -7.55
N SER A 265 2.06 18.41 -7.53
CA SER A 265 2.78 19.13 -8.59
C SER A 265 4.21 18.63 -8.72
N SER A 266 4.91 18.47 -7.59
CA SER A 266 6.26 17.91 -7.54
C SER A 266 6.30 16.46 -8.03
N TYR A 267 5.35 15.62 -7.59
CA TYR A 267 5.21 14.24 -8.05
C TYR A 267 5.12 14.16 -9.57
N HIS A 268 4.23 14.95 -10.17
CA HIS A 268 4.04 14.93 -11.62
C HIS A 268 5.35 15.28 -12.35
N ALA A 269 6.00 16.38 -11.96
CA ALA A 269 7.24 16.82 -12.57
C ALA A 269 8.40 15.81 -12.41
N LEU A 270 8.57 15.27 -11.20
CA LEU A 270 9.59 14.26 -10.89
C LEU A 270 9.34 12.97 -11.68
N ARG A 271 8.12 12.49 -11.65
CA ARG A 271 7.76 11.24 -12.33
C ARG A 271 7.98 11.33 -13.83
N MET A 272 7.54 12.41 -14.47
CA MET A 272 7.74 12.61 -15.92
C MET A 272 9.23 12.64 -16.29
N ARG A 273 10.05 13.36 -15.53
CA ARG A 273 11.50 13.40 -15.70
C ARG A 273 12.14 12.02 -15.50
N ASN A 274 11.73 11.28 -14.47
CA ASN A 274 12.26 9.96 -14.21
C ASN A 274 11.85 8.95 -15.30
N LEU A 275 10.59 9.00 -15.75
CA LEU A 275 10.11 8.15 -16.84
C LEU A 275 10.88 8.39 -18.14
N SER A 276 11.20 9.63 -18.47
CA SER A 276 11.99 9.95 -19.68
C SER A 276 13.42 9.40 -19.61
N ALA A 277 13.98 9.21 -18.42
CA ALA A 277 15.31 8.65 -18.23
C ALA A 277 15.35 7.11 -18.26
N LEU A 278 14.21 6.41 -18.19
CA LEU A 278 14.18 4.93 -18.07
C LEU A 278 14.80 4.22 -19.27
N THR A 279 14.68 4.78 -20.48
CA THR A 279 15.36 4.21 -21.67
C THR A 279 16.88 4.22 -21.52
N HIS A 280 17.43 5.24 -20.88
CA HIS A 280 18.86 5.29 -20.59
C HIS A 280 19.24 4.31 -19.46
N VAL A 281 18.39 4.14 -18.44
CA VAL A 281 18.58 3.11 -17.41
C VAL A 281 18.64 1.71 -18.04
N ALA A 282 17.70 1.40 -18.94
CA ALA A 282 17.71 0.12 -19.65
C ALA A 282 19.00 -0.08 -20.46
N ARG A 283 19.45 0.96 -21.19
CA ARG A 283 20.72 0.93 -21.94
C ARG A 283 21.95 0.75 -21.04
N LEU A 284 21.96 1.37 -19.84
CA LEU A 284 23.04 1.16 -18.87
C LEU A 284 23.10 -0.30 -18.43
N ILE A 285 21.95 -0.94 -18.18
CA ILE A 285 21.87 -2.35 -17.80
C ILE A 285 22.30 -3.25 -18.99
N ASP A 286 21.78 -3.00 -20.19
CA ASP A 286 22.14 -3.76 -21.41
C ASP A 286 23.65 -3.63 -21.73
N GLY A 287 24.23 -2.44 -21.49
CA GLY A 287 25.65 -2.16 -21.67
C GLY A 287 26.58 -2.86 -20.68
N MET A 288 26.08 -3.49 -19.66
CA MET A 288 26.86 -4.33 -18.74
C MET A 288 27.26 -5.67 -19.35
N ALA A 289 26.67 -6.06 -20.49
CA ALA A 289 27.08 -7.28 -21.20
C ALA A 289 28.58 -7.25 -21.55
N PRO A 290 29.31 -8.39 -21.45
CA PRO A 290 28.86 -9.76 -21.24
C PRO A 290 28.72 -10.19 -19.78
N ARG A 291 28.73 -9.27 -18.81
CA ARG A 291 28.56 -9.55 -17.39
C ARG A 291 27.17 -10.16 -17.13
N LYS A 292 27.12 -11.11 -16.22
CA LYS A 292 25.84 -11.71 -15.78
C LYS A 292 25.10 -10.75 -14.84
N VAL A 293 24.06 -10.10 -15.33
CA VAL A 293 23.25 -9.16 -14.54
C VAL A 293 22.04 -9.87 -13.98
N ALA A 294 21.85 -9.83 -12.66
CA ALA A 294 20.61 -10.20 -12.00
C ALA A 294 19.87 -8.94 -11.50
N ILE A 295 18.56 -8.98 -11.54
CA ILE A 295 17.72 -7.95 -10.92
C ILE A 295 17.08 -8.53 -9.65
N TRP A 296 17.15 -7.79 -8.55
CA TRP A 296 16.46 -8.16 -7.32
C TRP A 296 15.32 -7.19 -7.00
N GLY A 297 14.11 -7.71 -7.11
CA GLY A 297 12.84 -7.02 -6.96
C GLY A 297 12.03 -7.05 -8.25
N ALA A 298 11.08 -7.99 -8.36
CA ALA A 298 10.19 -8.14 -9.51
C ALA A 298 8.96 -7.22 -9.46
N GLY A 299 9.12 -6.10 -8.79
CA GLY A 299 8.03 -5.20 -8.47
C GLY A 299 7.69 -4.13 -9.51
N ARG A 300 7.00 -3.04 -9.02
CA ARG A 300 6.53 -1.92 -9.86
C ARG A 300 7.67 -1.17 -10.54
N LEU A 301 8.83 -1.04 -9.88
CA LEU A 301 10.01 -0.43 -10.49
C LEU A 301 10.46 -1.21 -11.72
N LEU A 302 10.62 -2.53 -11.60
CA LEU A 302 10.97 -3.40 -12.73
C LEU A 302 9.91 -3.33 -13.83
N ASN A 303 8.62 -3.39 -13.48
CA ASN A 303 7.53 -3.25 -14.44
C ASN A 303 7.61 -1.91 -15.20
N SER A 304 7.86 -0.80 -14.51
CA SER A 304 8.03 0.52 -15.15
C SER A 304 9.24 0.55 -16.08
N LEU A 305 10.35 -0.07 -15.69
CA LEU A 305 11.55 -0.15 -16.51
C LEU A 305 11.34 -0.99 -17.78
N ILE A 306 10.58 -2.08 -17.68
CA ILE A 306 10.21 -2.90 -18.85
C ILE A 306 9.27 -2.12 -19.78
N GLN A 307 8.18 -1.57 -19.24
CA GLN A 307 7.13 -0.94 -20.04
C GLN A 307 7.54 0.42 -20.64
N ASN A 308 8.28 1.22 -19.88
CA ASN A 308 8.63 2.59 -20.28
C ASN A 308 10.10 2.73 -20.67
N GLY A 309 10.98 1.88 -20.14
CA GLY A 309 12.42 1.89 -20.46
C GLY A 309 12.82 0.95 -21.59
N GLY A 310 11.98 -0.04 -21.92
CA GLY A 310 12.27 -1.03 -22.94
C GLY A 310 13.29 -2.09 -22.52
N LEU A 311 13.52 -2.26 -21.19
CA LEU A 311 14.37 -3.35 -20.71
C LEU A 311 13.81 -4.71 -21.16
N ARG A 312 14.68 -5.57 -21.67
CA ARG A 312 14.36 -6.93 -22.08
C ARG A 312 14.72 -7.91 -20.97
N PRO A 313 13.74 -8.36 -20.16
CA PRO A 313 14.04 -9.21 -19.02
C PRO A 313 14.74 -10.53 -19.40
N GLN A 314 14.54 -11.03 -20.64
CA GLN A 314 15.14 -12.27 -21.15
C GLN A 314 16.66 -12.16 -21.32
N ALA A 315 17.22 -10.95 -21.37
CA ALA A 315 18.66 -10.71 -21.40
C ALA A 315 19.32 -10.80 -20.01
N LEU A 316 18.53 -10.88 -18.95
CA LEU A 316 19.02 -10.96 -17.58
C LEU A 316 19.38 -12.39 -17.20
N ALA A 317 20.40 -12.55 -16.35
CA ALA A 317 20.77 -13.84 -15.81
C ALA A 317 19.72 -14.38 -14.83
N ALA A 318 19.04 -13.49 -14.09
CA ALA A 318 17.96 -13.84 -13.17
C ALA A 318 17.11 -12.62 -12.80
N VAL A 319 15.85 -12.90 -12.43
CA VAL A 319 14.98 -11.97 -11.69
C VAL A 319 14.68 -12.59 -10.33
N VAL A 320 15.22 -11.97 -9.28
CA VAL A 320 15.14 -12.46 -7.91
C VAL A 320 14.02 -11.73 -7.16
N ASP A 321 13.15 -12.48 -6.50
CA ASP A 321 12.19 -11.89 -5.56
C ASP A 321 11.83 -12.87 -4.44
N LYS A 322 12.28 -12.54 -3.22
CA LYS A 322 12.14 -13.36 -2.00
C LYS A 322 10.67 -13.62 -1.61
N ASN A 323 9.80 -12.66 -1.91
CA ASN A 323 8.41 -12.72 -1.49
C ASN A 323 7.50 -13.22 -2.60
N LEU A 324 7.69 -12.71 -3.83
CA LEU A 324 6.83 -13.05 -4.95
C LEU A 324 6.97 -14.52 -5.34
N ILE A 325 8.17 -15.09 -5.27
CA ILE A 325 8.42 -16.50 -5.61
C ILE A 325 7.59 -17.50 -4.80
N ARG A 326 7.13 -17.11 -3.62
CA ARG A 326 6.25 -17.93 -2.78
C ARG A 326 4.84 -18.11 -3.37
N TYR A 327 4.46 -17.26 -4.32
CA TYR A 327 3.10 -17.20 -4.86
C TYR A 327 3.04 -17.27 -6.38
N ALA A 328 4.16 -17.00 -7.06
CA ALA A 328 4.28 -17.04 -8.49
C ALA A 328 5.60 -17.68 -8.91
N SER A 329 5.59 -18.49 -9.96
CA SER A 329 6.79 -19.10 -10.53
C SER A 329 7.48 -18.18 -11.54
N GLU A 330 6.76 -17.19 -12.07
CA GLU A 330 7.28 -16.24 -13.06
C GLU A 330 6.71 -14.83 -12.86
N ALA A 331 7.43 -13.84 -13.38
CA ALA A 331 6.99 -12.46 -13.53
C ALA A 331 7.57 -11.87 -14.80
N HIS A 332 6.78 -11.07 -15.53
CA HIS A 332 7.19 -10.42 -16.79
C HIS A 332 7.71 -11.40 -17.85
N GLY A 333 7.18 -12.64 -17.91
CA GLY A 333 7.61 -13.68 -18.83
C GLY A 333 8.97 -14.31 -18.50
N ILE A 334 9.47 -14.12 -17.26
CA ILE A 334 10.70 -14.74 -16.75
C ILE A 334 10.41 -15.52 -15.49
N ARG A 335 11.04 -16.69 -15.38
CA ARG A 335 11.01 -17.49 -14.14
C ARG A 335 11.66 -16.71 -13.00
N LEU A 336 10.95 -16.63 -11.88
CA LEU A 336 11.49 -16.05 -10.65
C LEU A 336 12.56 -16.95 -10.04
N THR A 337 13.56 -16.33 -9.47
CA THR A 337 14.70 -16.96 -8.83
C THR A 337 14.66 -16.68 -7.33
N ALA A 338 14.92 -17.69 -6.51
CA ALA A 338 15.07 -17.51 -5.08
C ALA A 338 16.42 -16.85 -4.75
N PRO A 339 16.53 -16.07 -3.66
CA PRO A 339 17.80 -15.50 -3.23
C PRO A 339 18.93 -16.53 -3.08
N GLU A 340 18.59 -17.72 -2.60
CA GLU A 340 19.53 -18.85 -2.39
C GLU A 340 20.21 -19.29 -3.69
N ASP A 341 19.54 -19.20 -4.81
CA ASP A 341 20.07 -19.59 -6.12
C ASP A 341 21.19 -18.68 -6.63
N LEU A 342 21.35 -17.47 -6.08
CA LEU A 342 22.47 -16.57 -6.43
C LEU A 342 23.84 -17.21 -6.17
N THR A 343 23.94 -18.06 -5.16
CA THR A 343 25.18 -18.82 -4.85
C THR A 343 25.60 -19.71 -6.03
N ARG A 344 24.63 -20.28 -6.75
CA ARG A 344 24.85 -21.13 -7.93
C ARG A 344 25.02 -20.31 -9.22
N LEU A 345 24.19 -19.27 -9.37
CA LEU A 345 24.17 -18.42 -10.57
C LEU A 345 25.42 -17.55 -10.69
N LYS A 346 25.98 -17.12 -9.56
CA LYS A 346 27.15 -16.25 -9.45
C LYS A 346 27.06 -15.07 -10.41
N PRO A 347 26.07 -14.17 -10.23
CA PRO A 347 25.98 -12.98 -11.05
C PRO A 347 27.19 -12.07 -10.80
N ASP A 348 27.62 -11.36 -11.84
CA ASP A 348 28.66 -10.33 -11.74
C ASP A 348 28.09 -9.02 -11.17
N VAL A 349 26.81 -8.78 -11.45
CA VAL A 349 26.07 -7.58 -11.01
C VAL A 349 24.70 -7.95 -10.48
N VAL A 350 24.31 -7.34 -9.38
CA VAL A 350 22.93 -7.36 -8.85
C VAL A 350 22.37 -5.94 -8.85
N VAL A 351 21.34 -5.68 -9.64
CA VAL A 351 20.62 -4.41 -9.65
C VAL A 351 19.45 -4.50 -8.67
N VAL A 352 19.44 -3.66 -7.64
CA VAL A 352 18.42 -3.64 -6.59
C VAL A 352 17.26 -2.75 -7.00
N MET A 353 16.09 -3.36 -7.27
CA MET A 353 14.84 -2.68 -7.66
C MET A 353 13.89 -2.53 -6.47
N SER A 354 14.42 -2.05 -5.34
CA SER A 354 13.65 -1.81 -4.13
C SER A 354 14.18 -0.58 -3.41
N ARG A 355 13.28 0.28 -2.91
CA ARG A 355 13.63 1.45 -2.09
C ARG A 355 13.74 1.06 -0.61
N SER A 356 12.68 0.51 -0.06
CA SER A 356 12.56 0.24 1.38
C SER A 356 13.50 -0.86 1.88
N PHE A 357 13.88 -1.81 1.02
CA PHE A 357 14.73 -2.95 1.38
C PHE A 357 16.10 -2.92 0.69
N ALA A 358 16.51 -1.78 0.12
CA ALA A 358 17.75 -1.70 -0.65
C ALA A 358 18.99 -2.13 0.13
N ASN A 359 19.12 -1.70 1.38
CA ASN A 359 20.25 -2.04 2.24
C ASN A 359 20.25 -3.52 2.66
N GLU A 360 19.07 -4.07 3.00
CA GLU A 360 18.92 -5.49 3.34
C GLU A 360 19.27 -6.37 2.14
N ILE A 361 18.71 -6.04 0.97
CA ILE A 361 18.97 -6.76 -0.28
C ILE A 361 20.47 -6.68 -0.65
N ARG A 362 21.10 -5.51 -0.51
CA ARG A 362 22.53 -5.34 -0.76
C ARG A 362 23.36 -6.29 0.10
N LYS A 363 23.09 -6.33 1.40
CA LYS A 363 23.77 -7.23 2.33
C LYS A 363 23.57 -8.70 1.94
N GLU A 364 22.33 -9.13 1.74
CA GLU A 364 22.00 -10.51 1.39
C GLU A 364 22.60 -10.90 0.02
N ALA A 365 22.62 -10.00 -0.97
CA ALA A 365 23.25 -10.25 -2.27
C ALA A 365 24.77 -10.47 -2.14
N GLN A 366 25.47 -9.68 -1.35
CA GLN A 366 26.90 -9.83 -1.07
C GLN A 366 27.22 -11.12 -0.32
N GLU A 367 26.35 -11.54 0.62
CA GLU A 367 26.49 -12.82 1.33
C GLU A 367 26.29 -14.03 0.41
N ARG A 368 25.30 -13.97 -0.51
CA ARG A 368 24.95 -15.07 -1.43
C ARG A 368 25.86 -15.17 -2.66
N ALA A 369 26.34 -14.04 -3.16
CA ALA A 369 27.26 -13.96 -4.30
C ALA A 369 28.45 -13.05 -3.96
N PRO A 370 29.41 -13.54 -3.16
CA PRO A 370 30.60 -12.77 -2.79
C PRO A 370 31.34 -12.28 -4.03
N GLY A 371 31.67 -10.99 -4.04
CA GLY A 371 32.37 -10.33 -5.15
C GLY A 371 31.46 -9.80 -6.26
N CYS A 372 30.13 -9.99 -6.20
CA CYS A 372 29.22 -9.31 -7.13
C CYS A 372 29.17 -7.80 -6.83
N GLU A 373 29.09 -7.01 -7.88
CA GLU A 373 28.78 -5.59 -7.78
C GLU A 373 27.28 -5.43 -7.46
N VAL A 374 26.93 -4.61 -6.49
CA VAL A 374 25.52 -4.35 -6.14
C VAL A 374 25.19 -2.87 -6.38
N ILE A 375 24.32 -2.61 -7.34
CA ILE A 375 23.94 -1.27 -7.80
C ILE A 375 22.48 -1.02 -7.43
N ALA A 376 22.16 0.11 -6.78
CA ALA A 376 20.80 0.49 -6.57
C ALA A 376 20.18 1.11 -7.84
N TYR A 377 18.89 0.87 -8.07
CA TYR A 377 18.15 1.49 -9.16
C TYR A 377 18.26 3.03 -9.13
N ALA A 378 18.23 3.63 -7.95
CA ALA A 378 18.35 5.08 -7.79
C ALA A 378 19.68 5.62 -8.36
N ASP A 379 20.79 4.90 -8.18
CA ASP A 379 22.10 5.28 -8.71
C ASP A 379 22.11 5.22 -10.26
N LEU A 380 21.51 4.18 -10.84
CA LEU A 380 21.37 4.07 -12.30
C LEU A 380 20.46 5.18 -12.87
N LEU A 381 19.40 5.54 -12.15
CA LEU A 381 18.52 6.61 -12.58
C LEU A 381 19.22 7.97 -12.57
N GLU A 382 20.03 8.27 -11.57
CA GLU A 382 20.81 9.51 -11.53
C GLU A 382 21.88 9.56 -12.65
N GLN A 383 22.56 8.45 -12.92
CA GLN A 383 23.47 8.35 -14.07
C GLN A 383 22.74 8.57 -15.40
N ALA A 384 21.56 7.96 -15.56
CA ALA A 384 20.74 8.11 -16.76
C ALA A 384 20.28 9.55 -16.98
N LYS A 385 19.90 10.26 -15.92
CA LYS A 385 19.55 11.68 -15.98
C LYS A 385 20.73 12.57 -16.37
N ALA A 386 21.92 12.28 -15.85
CA ALA A 386 23.13 13.01 -16.20
C ALA A 386 23.47 12.81 -17.68
N LEU A 387 23.36 11.60 -18.21
CA LEU A 387 23.57 11.32 -19.64
C LEU A 387 22.54 12.00 -20.51
N GLN A 388 21.27 12.06 -20.09
CA GLN A 388 20.21 12.74 -20.82
C GLN A 388 20.40 14.27 -20.85
N ALA A 389 20.95 14.85 -19.79
CA ALA A 389 21.22 16.29 -19.74
C ALA A 389 22.47 16.70 -20.56
N ALA A 390 23.35 15.76 -20.87
CA ALA A 390 24.56 15.98 -21.67
C ALA A 390 24.35 15.73 -23.17
N ALA A 391 23.22 15.15 -23.57
CA ALA A 391 22.86 14.86 -24.96
C ALA A 391 21.97 15.95 -25.55
#